data_e8972908d6aee783bca6439299b22617
#
_entry.id   e8972908d6aee783bca6439299b22617
#
_cell.length_a   1.000
_cell.length_b   1.000
_cell.length_c   1.000
_cell.angle_alpha   90.00
_cell.angle_beta   90.00
_cell.angle_gamma   90.00
#
_symmetry.space_group_name_H-M   'P 1'
#
loop_
_entity.id
_entity.type
_entity.pdbx_description
1 polymer ?
#
loop_
_entity_poly.entity_id
_entity_poly.type
_entity_poly.pdbx_seq_one_letter_code
_entity_poly.pdbx_strand_id
1 'polypeptide(L)'
;PELVPASDTHSSQPAQSTQATIGPYELQDFNLYFITRYGFRPSKVAYLSYNAWHNIARGAWPAGIRPDQRNAYDLATIKRWLEIFVFRFFQISQFKRSAVPNGPKVGSGGSLSPRGDWRAPSDAVATAWLNELRQHVPDREPESLPPG
;
A
#
# COMPACT_ATOMS: atom_id res chain seq x y z
N PRO A 1 -6.45 7.69 10.99
CA PRO A 1 -6.83 7.87 12.38
C PRO A 1 -6.33 6.71 13.22
N GLU A 2 -5.71 7.00 14.34
CA GLU A 2 -5.25 5.99 15.28
C GLU A 2 -6.45 5.36 15.98
N LEU A 3 -6.51 4.03 15.99
CA LEU A 3 -7.60 3.29 16.66
C LEU A 3 -7.44 3.24 18.18
N VAL A 4 -6.21 3.42 18.65
CA VAL A 4 -5.89 3.48 20.08
C VAL A 4 -5.21 4.82 20.34
N PRO A 5 -5.89 5.79 20.98
CA PRO A 5 -5.28 7.05 21.31
C PRO A 5 -4.12 6.85 22.28
N ALA A 6 -3.15 7.77 22.27
CA ALA A 6 -2.15 7.82 23.31
C ALA A 6 -2.87 8.00 24.66
N SER A 7 -2.73 7.02 25.55
CA SER A 7 -3.35 7.11 26.87
C SER A 7 -2.71 8.21 27.69
N ASP A 8 -3.55 9.02 28.31
CA ASP A 8 -3.10 10.01 29.28
C ASP A 8 -2.21 9.39 30.35
N THR A 9 -1.02 9.94 30.48
CA THR A 9 -0.06 9.99 31.60
C THR A 9 0.22 8.78 32.49
N HIS A 10 -0.42 7.62 32.38
CA HIS A 10 -0.17 6.49 33.28
C HIS A 10 0.02 5.10 32.65
N SER A 11 0.01 4.96 31.34
CA SER A 11 0.38 3.70 30.71
C SER A 11 1.66 3.83 29.90
N SER A 12 2.64 3.01 30.18
CA SER A 12 3.93 2.93 29.50
C SER A 12 3.85 2.31 28.09
N GLN A 13 2.66 2.21 27.51
CA GLN A 13 2.49 1.71 26.14
C GLN A 13 2.44 2.88 25.15
N PRO A 14 3.36 2.91 24.17
CA PRO A 14 3.32 3.93 23.12
C PRO A 14 2.03 3.77 22.30
N ALA A 15 1.48 4.90 21.84
CA ALA A 15 0.34 4.89 20.92
C ALA A 15 0.62 3.96 19.73
N GLN A 16 -0.32 3.08 19.40
CA GLN A 16 -0.20 2.22 18.23
C GLN A 16 -0.41 3.05 16.97
N SER A 17 0.68 3.35 16.28
CA SER A 17 0.61 4.02 14.97
C SER A 17 0.29 3.01 13.89
N THR A 18 -0.85 3.18 13.23
CA THR A 18 -1.23 2.38 12.07
C THR A 18 -0.21 2.53 10.94
N GLN A 19 0.27 3.74 10.70
CA GLN A 19 1.28 4.01 9.68
C GLN A 19 2.62 3.29 9.96
N ALA A 20 2.99 3.08 11.21
CA ALA A 20 4.19 2.31 11.55
C ALA A 20 4.08 0.84 11.10
N THR A 21 2.86 0.32 11.00
CA THR A 21 2.60 -1.08 10.64
C THR A 21 2.35 -1.29 9.15
N ILE A 22 1.66 -0.37 8.49
CA ILE A 22 1.23 -0.53 7.09
C ILE A 22 1.92 0.44 6.14
N GLY A 23 2.65 1.43 6.65
CA GLY A 23 3.30 2.48 5.88
C GLY A 23 2.45 3.73 5.68
N PRO A 24 2.99 4.69 4.92
CA PRO A 24 2.30 5.92 4.59
C PRO A 24 0.97 5.64 3.88
N TYR A 25 -0.08 6.34 4.29
CA TYR A 25 -1.43 6.13 3.75
C TYR A 25 -1.50 6.39 2.24
N GLU A 26 -0.78 7.39 1.74
CA GLU A 26 -0.73 7.70 0.31
C GLU A 26 -0.16 6.55 -0.54
N LEU A 27 0.84 5.83 -0.04
CA LEU A 27 1.36 4.63 -0.70
C LEU A 27 0.37 3.47 -0.60
N GLN A 28 -0.32 3.33 0.53
CA GLN A 28 -1.34 2.31 0.72
C GLN A 28 -2.52 2.51 -0.23
N ASP A 29 -3.03 3.71 -0.33
CA ASP A 29 -4.13 4.07 -1.22
C ASP A 29 -3.75 3.88 -2.69
N PHE A 30 -2.53 4.26 -3.07
CA PHE A 30 -1.99 4.03 -4.40
C PHE A 30 -1.94 2.54 -4.75
N ASN A 31 -1.37 1.72 -3.87
CA ASN A 31 -1.27 0.28 -4.05
C ASN A 31 -2.66 -0.37 -4.14
N LEU A 32 -3.55 0.00 -3.22
CA LEU A 32 -4.93 -0.49 -3.20
C LEU A 32 -5.65 -0.17 -4.50
N TYR A 33 -5.57 1.07 -4.97
CA TYR A 33 -6.23 1.52 -6.18
C TYR A 33 -5.78 0.75 -7.42
N PHE A 34 -4.48 0.64 -7.65
CA PHE A 34 -3.98 -0.01 -8.86
C PHE A 34 -4.13 -1.53 -8.84
N ILE A 35 -4.02 -2.17 -7.68
CA ILE A 35 -4.23 -3.61 -7.55
C ILE A 35 -5.71 -3.95 -7.67
N THR A 36 -6.59 -3.24 -6.97
CA THR A 36 -8.01 -3.62 -6.94
C THR A 36 -8.78 -3.13 -8.17
N ARG A 37 -8.48 -1.93 -8.66
CA ARG A 37 -9.21 -1.33 -9.77
C ARG A 37 -8.76 -1.82 -11.13
N TYR A 38 -7.46 -2.04 -11.30
CA TYR A 38 -6.87 -2.39 -12.59
C TYR A 38 -6.30 -3.81 -12.63
N GLY A 39 -6.18 -4.49 -11.51
CA GLY A 39 -5.57 -5.81 -11.45
C GLY A 39 -4.10 -5.81 -11.86
N PHE A 40 -3.38 -4.71 -11.65
CA PHE A 40 -1.97 -4.64 -12.02
C PHE A 40 -1.13 -5.52 -11.11
N ARG A 41 -0.15 -6.20 -11.71
CA ARG A 41 0.83 -6.97 -10.96
C ARG A 41 1.74 -6.06 -10.13
N PRO A 42 2.30 -6.56 -9.02
CA PRO A 42 3.08 -5.75 -8.09
C PRO A 42 4.25 -5.00 -8.72
N SER A 43 5.00 -5.60 -9.63
CA SER A 43 6.11 -4.92 -10.32
C SER A 43 5.65 -3.70 -11.11
N LYS A 44 4.50 -3.79 -11.77
CA LYS A 44 3.92 -2.64 -12.48
C LYS A 44 3.47 -1.55 -11.51
N VAL A 45 2.90 -1.93 -10.37
CA VAL A 45 2.51 -0.97 -9.32
C VAL A 45 3.74 -0.27 -8.76
N ALA A 46 4.82 -1.01 -8.47
CA ALA A 46 6.09 -0.44 -8.02
C ALA A 46 6.66 0.58 -9.02
N TYR A 47 6.66 0.24 -10.32
CA TYR A 47 7.10 1.16 -11.37
C TYR A 47 6.28 2.45 -11.42
N LEU A 48 4.96 2.33 -11.37
CA LEU A 48 4.07 3.51 -11.36
C LEU A 48 4.26 4.34 -10.10
N SER A 49 4.37 3.68 -8.94
CA SER A 49 4.60 4.32 -7.66
C SER A 49 5.94 5.07 -7.65
N TYR A 50 7.00 4.44 -8.16
CA TYR A 50 8.30 5.10 -8.27
C TYR A 50 8.23 6.36 -9.15
N ASN A 51 7.59 6.28 -10.31
CA ASN A 51 7.43 7.45 -11.19
C ASN A 51 6.59 8.57 -10.55
N ALA A 52 5.62 8.22 -9.71
CA ALA A 52 4.77 9.20 -9.03
C ALA A 52 5.44 9.85 -7.81
N TRP A 53 6.27 9.10 -7.06
CA TRP A 53 6.69 9.48 -5.72
C TRP A 53 8.19 9.66 -5.53
N HIS A 54 9.06 9.27 -6.49
CA HIS A 54 10.50 9.39 -6.30
C HIS A 54 11.01 10.84 -6.31
N ASN A 55 10.28 11.74 -6.95
CA ASN A 55 10.68 13.13 -7.08
C ASN A 55 9.52 14.08 -6.73
N ILE A 56 9.71 14.79 -5.63
CA ILE A 56 8.72 15.74 -5.09
C ILE A 56 8.33 16.85 -6.09
N ALA A 57 9.24 17.25 -6.96
CA ALA A 57 9.03 18.31 -7.93
C ALA A 57 8.20 17.86 -9.15
N ARG A 58 8.14 16.55 -9.40
CA ARG A 58 7.40 15.98 -10.54
C ARG A 58 5.95 15.62 -10.21
N GLY A 59 5.60 15.54 -8.93
CA GLY A 59 4.27 15.13 -8.50
C GLY A 59 3.20 16.15 -8.89
N ALA A 60 2.09 15.67 -9.46
CA ALA A 60 0.87 16.46 -9.60
C ALA A 60 0.12 16.46 -8.25
N TRP A 61 0.49 17.39 -7.38
CA TRP A 61 -0.09 17.49 -6.06
C TRP A 61 -1.48 18.13 -6.11
N PRO A 62 -2.46 17.60 -5.37
CA PRO A 62 -3.77 18.24 -5.26
C PRO A 62 -3.68 19.66 -4.73
N ALA A 63 -4.58 20.51 -5.19
CA ALA A 63 -4.71 21.87 -4.68
C ALA A 63 -4.96 21.83 -3.17
N GLY A 64 -4.15 22.57 -2.40
CA GLY A 64 -4.22 22.61 -0.94
C GLY A 64 -3.16 21.80 -0.22
N ILE A 65 -2.41 20.91 -0.90
CA ILE A 65 -1.23 20.26 -0.31
C ILE A 65 -0.06 21.24 -0.31
N ARG A 66 0.34 21.67 0.87
CA ARG A 66 1.47 22.59 1.03
C ARG A 66 2.80 21.89 0.71
N PRO A 67 3.83 22.63 0.24
CA PRO A 67 5.13 22.07 -0.09
C PRO A 67 5.78 21.25 1.04
N ASP A 68 5.59 21.68 2.28
CA ASP A 68 6.08 21.00 3.49
C ASP A 68 5.34 19.69 3.83
N GLN A 69 4.21 19.46 3.19
CA GLN A 69 3.39 18.23 3.33
C GLN A 69 3.62 17.23 2.18
N ARG A 70 4.47 17.56 1.23
CA ARG A 70 4.75 16.69 0.08
C ARG A 70 5.85 15.72 0.45
N ASN A 71 5.61 14.44 0.15
CA ASN A 71 6.53 13.35 0.45
C ASN A 71 7.17 12.81 -0.83
N ALA A 72 8.40 12.33 -0.72
CA ALA A 72 9.07 11.54 -1.75
C ALA A 72 9.55 10.23 -1.14
N TYR A 73 9.53 9.17 -1.95
CA TYR A 73 9.91 7.82 -1.52
C TYR A 73 10.88 7.22 -2.53
N ASP A 74 11.99 6.68 -2.04
CA ASP A 74 12.91 5.91 -2.83
C ASP A 74 12.34 4.53 -3.21
N LEU A 75 12.98 3.86 -4.15
CA LEU A 75 12.55 2.56 -4.64
C LEU A 75 12.51 1.50 -3.53
N ALA A 76 13.47 1.52 -2.62
CA ALA A 76 13.55 0.57 -1.52
C ALA A 76 12.36 0.71 -0.56
N THR A 77 12.00 1.94 -0.23
CA THR A 77 10.83 2.26 0.60
C THR A 77 9.53 1.85 -0.08
N ILE A 78 9.36 2.18 -1.38
CA ILE A 78 8.20 1.79 -2.17
C ILE A 78 8.06 0.26 -2.21
N LYS A 79 9.15 -0.45 -2.52
CA LYS A 79 9.17 -1.92 -2.56
C LYS A 79 8.77 -2.53 -1.22
N ARG A 80 9.39 -2.06 -0.13
CA ARG A 80 9.10 -2.54 1.23
C ARG A 80 7.61 -2.41 1.58
N TRP A 81 7.02 -1.25 1.38
CA TRP A 81 5.62 -1.03 1.72
C TRP A 81 4.65 -1.75 0.78
N LEU A 82 5.03 -1.93 -0.47
CA LEU A 82 4.25 -2.76 -1.40
C LEU A 82 4.32 -4.25 -1.04
N GLU A 83 5.46 -4.78 -0.58
CA GLU A 83 5.55 -6.15 -0.05
C GLU A 83 4.63 -6.35 1.15
N ILE A 84 4.65 -5.43 2.10
CA ILE A 84 3.77 -5.47 3.28
C ILE A 84 2.30 -5.41 2.84
N PHE A 85 1.96 -4.52 1.90
CA PHE A 85 0.61 -4.43 1.37
C PHE A 85 0.15 -5.74 0.71
N VAL A 86 0.94 -6.29 -0.20
CA VAL A 86 0.63 -7.53 -0.91
C VAL A 86 0.44 -8.70 0.06
N PHE A 87 1.34 -8.84 1.04
CA PHE A 87 1.22 -9.87 2.06
C PHE A 87 -0.08 -9.72 2.86
N ARG A 88 -0.35 -8.53 3.36
CA ARG A 88 -1.55 -8.28 4.17
C ARG A 88 -2.83 -8.44 3.35
N PHE A 89 -2.84 -7.95 2.13
CA PHE A 89 -4.02 -7.97 1.28
C PHE A 89 -4.38 -9.40 0.81
N PHE A 90 -3.42 -10.16 0.31
CA PHE A 90 -3.70 -11.48 -0.26
C PHE A 90 -3.63 -12.63 0.75
N GLN A 91 -2.89 -12.49 1.86
CA GLN A 91 -2.71 -13.59 2.78
C GLN A 91 -3.45 -13.45 4.10
N ILE A 92 -3.53 -12.26 4.69
CA ILE A 92 -4.11 -12.06 6.03
C ILE A 92 -5.33 -11.15 6.07
N SER A 93 -5.84 -10.74 4.93
CA SER A 93 -6.98 -9.82 4.84
C SER A 93 -8.29 -10.47 5.27
N GLN A 94 -9.29 -9.63 5.55
CA GLN A 94 -10.65 -10.06 5.86
C GLN A 94 -11.36 -10.71 4.66
N PHE A 95 -10.88 -10.54 3.44
CA PHE A 95 -11.43 -11.16 2.23
C PHE A 95 -11.42 -12.70 2.28
N LYS A 96 -10.60 -13.26 3.14
CA LYS A 96 -10.55 -14.71 3.40
C LYS A 96 -11.65 -15.21 4.34
N ARG A 97 -12.44 -14.34 4.94
CA ARG A 97 -13.51 -14.71 5.87
C ARG A 97 -14.82 -14.89 5.13
N SER A 98 -15.45 -16.06 5.31
CA SER A 98 -16.75 -16.37 4.70
C SER A 98 -17.95 -15.77 5.45
N ALA A 99 -17.81 -15.42 6.72
CA ALA A 99 -18.87 -15.00 7.62
C ALA A 99 -18.72 -13.53 8.06
N VAL A 100 -18.69 -12.60 7.11
CA VAL A 100 -18.63 -11.16 7.38
C VAL A 100 -19.89 -10.49 6.86
N PRO A 101 -20.52 -9.54 7.58
CA PRO A 101 -21.67 -8.78 7.07
C PRO A 101 -21.29 -7.98 5.82
N ASN A 102 -22.30 -7.68 4.99
CA ASN A 102 -22.10 -6.84 3.83
C ASN A 102 -21.63 -5.45 4.27
N GLY A 103 -20.55 -4.97 3.67
CA GLY A 103 -20.04 -3.62 3.86
C GLY A 103 -20.62 -2.64 2.85
N PRO A 104 -20.52 -1.34 3.10
CA PRO A 104 -20.92 -0.32 2.15
C PRO A 104 -20.04 -0.39 0.90
N LYS A 105 -20.63 -0.04 -0.23
CA LYS A 105 -19.88 0.10 -1.47
C LYS A 105 -19.03 1.36 -1.40
N VAL A 106 -17.74 1.23 -1.69
CA VAL A 106 -16.79 2.34 -1.67
C VAL A 106 -16.43 2.70 -3.11
N GLY A 107 -16.98 3.79 -3.60
CA GLY A 107 -16.73 4.27 -4.96
C GLY A 107 -17.50 3.51 -6.05
N SER A 108 -17.31 3.92 -7.30
CA SER A 108 -18.02 3.39 -8.48
C SER A 108 -17.46 2.06 -8.99
N GLY A 109 -16.37 1.57 -8.43
CA GLY A 109 -15.61 0.43 -8.98
C GLY A 109 -15.82 -0.89 -8.28
N GLY A 110 -16.76 -0.99 -7.36
CA GLY A 110 -16.99 -2.22 -6.63
C GLY A 110 -16.93 -2.07 -5.12
N SER A 111 -17.14 -3.15 -4.41
CA SER A 111 -17.10 -3.20 -2.96
C SER A 111 -15.82 -3.87 -2.48
N LEU A 112 -15.12 -3.28 -1.51
CA LEU A 112 -14.02 -3.91 -0.79
C LEU A 112 -14.50 -4.82 0.34
N SER A 113 -15.81 -5.08 0.42
CA SER A 113 -16.37 -6.05 1.35
C SER A 113 -15.98 -7.48 0.95
N PRO A 114 -15.66 -8.36 1.92
CA PRO A 114 -15.41 -9.79 1.66
C PRO A 114 -16.61 -10.53 1.05
N ARG A 115 -17.80 -9.98 1.14
CA ARG A 115 -19.03 -10.47 0.47
C ARG A 115 -19.32 -9.78 -0.86
N GLY A 116 -18.54 -8.76 -1.21
CA GLY A 116 -18.68 -8.02 -2.44
C GLY A 116 -17.79 -8.60 -3.56
N ASP A 117 -17.10 -7.72 -4.24
CA ASP A 117 -16.33 -8.05 -5.42
C ASP A 117 -14.98 -8.72 -5.11
N TRP A 118 -14.51 -8.61 -3.86
CA TRP A 118 -13.23 -9.18 -3.41
C TRP A 118 -13.47 -10.34 -2.44
N ARG A 119 -13.15 -11.54 -2.89
CA ARG A 119 -13.19 -12.78 -2.09
C ARG A 119 -11.92 -13.56 -2.28
N ALA A 120 -11.45 -14.20 -1.22
CA ALA A 120 -10.32 -15.09 -1.29
C ALA A 120 -10.59 -16.37 -0.49
N PRO A 121 -10.08 -17.54 -0.94
CA PRO A 121 -10.08 -18.77 -0.15
C PRO A 121 -9.37 -18.55 1.20
N SER A 122 -9.78 -19.29 2.22
CA SER A 122 -9.18 -19.19 3.56
C SER A 122 -7.70 -19.58 3.60
N ASP A 123 -7.26 -20.41 2.67
CA ASP A 123 -5.89 -20.90 2.49
C ASP A 123 -5.08 -20.12 1.45
N ALA A 124 -5.64 -19.04 0.90
CA ALA A 124 -4.90 -18.18 -0.03
C ALA A 124 -3.60 -17.66 0.58
N VAL A 125 -2.53 -17.65 -0.21
CA VAL A 125 -1.20 -17.17 0.17
C VAL A 125 -0.72 -16.10 -0.81
N ALA A 126 0.15 -15.21 -0.38
CA ALA A 126 0.68 -14.11 -1.19
C ALA A 126 1.92 -14.49 -2.01
N THR A 127 2.36 -15.75 -1.97
CA THR A 127 3.68 -16.18 -2.49
C THR A 127 3.90 -15.79 -3.96
N ALA A 128 2.90 -16.00 -4.83
CA ALA A 128 3.05 -15.70 -6.26
C ALA A 128 3.28 -14.19 -6.50
N TRP A 129 2.52 -13.33 -5.83
CA TRP A 129 2.64 -11.88 -5.95
C TRP A 129 3.93 -11.34 -5.33
N LEU A 130 4.36 -11.90 -4.20
CA LEU A 130 5.63 -11.53 -3.56
C LEU A 130 6.84 -11.95 -4.41
N ASN A 131 6.79 -13.14 -4.99
CA ASN A 131 7.86 -13.59 -5.89
C ASN A 131 7.93 -12.73 -7.15
N GLU A 132 6.81 -12.37 -7.74
CA GLU A 132 6.75 -11.48 -8.89
C GLU A 132 7.38 -10.12 -8.58
N LEU A 133 7.05 -9.54 -7.43
CA LEU A 133 7.62 -8.27 -6.98
C LEU A 133 9.14 -8.37 -6.78
N ARG A 134 9.60 -9.40 -6.07
CA ARG A 134 11.03 -9.59 -5.74
C ARG A 134 11.90 -9.87 -6.95
N GLN A 135 11.38 -10.59 -7.93
CA GLN A 135 12.11 -10.92 -9.16
C GLN A 135 12.24 -9.74 -10.12
N HIS A 136 11.25 -8.85 -10.15
CA HIS A 136 11.19 -7.80 -11.16
C HIS A 136 11.47 -6.38 -10.64
N VAL A 137 11.56 -6.21 -9.34
CA VAL A 137 11.87 -4.91 -8.73
C VAL A 137 13.16 -5.03 -7.93
N PRO A 138 14.24 -4.31 -8.32
CA PRO A 138 15.50 -4.33 -7.60
C PRO A 138 15.35 -3.72 -6.20
N ASP A 139 16.27 -4.08 -5.29
CA ASP A 139 16.28 -3.56 -3.92
C ASP A 139 16.85 -2.14 -3.83
N ARG A 140 17.57 -1.71 -4.88
CA ARG A 140 18.17 -0.37 -4.98
C ARG A 140 17.93 0.19 -6.37
N GLU A 141 17.93 1.51 -6.43
CA GLU A 141 17.94 2.18 -7.73
C GLU A 141 19.16 1.73 -8.53
N PRO A 142 19.00 1.46 -9.84
CA PRO A 142 20.15 1.25 -10.69
C PRO A 142 21.03 2.50 -10.61
N GLU A 143 22.33 2.31 -10.35
CA GLU A 143 23.27 3.42 -10.41
C GLU A 143 23.08 4.13 -11.75
N SER A 144 22.80 5.44 -11.69
CA SER A 144 22.69 6.24 -12.89
C SER A 144 23.99 6.06 -13.68
N LEU A 145 23.88 5.56 -14.91
CA LEU A 145 24.99 5.55 -15.84
C LEU A 145 25.62 6.95 -15.84
N PRO A 146 26.94 7.06 -15.71
CA PRO A 146 27.59 8.36 -15.80
C PRO A 146 27.17 9.03 -17.12
N PRO A 147 26.95 10.34 -17.13
CA PRO A 147 26.64 11.05 -18.35
C PRO A 147 27.74 10.81 -19.37
N GLY A 148 27.36 10.17 -20.49
CA GLY A 148 28.24 9.96 -21.64
C GLY A 148 28.56 11.25 -22.37
#